data_3aa424648160765cadd5351942ee1ce8
#
_entry.id   3aa424648160765cadd5351942ee1ce8
#
_cell.length_a   1.000
_cell.length_b   1.000
_cell.length_c   1.000
_cell.angle_alpha   90.00
_cell.angle_beta   90.00
_cell.angle_gamma   90.00
#
_symmetry.space_group_name_H-M   'P 1'
#
loop_
_entity.id
_entity.type
_entity.pdbx_description
1 polymer ?
#
loop_
_entity_poly.entity_id
_entity_poly.type
_entity_poly.pdbx_seq_one_letter_code
_entity_poly.pdbx_strand_id
1 'polypeptide(L)'
;MDQFVLMALIASLGTWFITALGAATIAFFKSPNPTALNVMLGFASGVMIAASFWSLLQPAIERAEAAGGTPAWLVATAGFLFGALFMWASDKAVSVSRLRIGSGNLKRIIMLVLSITLHNIPEGLAIGVAFGALKNSSASPESLMAAVSIALGIGLQNFPEGAAVSFPLRREGFSRRKSFLIGQASGLVEPIAAVIGAILVVYVEAILPYALSFAAGSMILVVVHELIPECQQNRGARPYTATLGIVAGFAVMMLLDVMLG
;
A
#
# COMPACT_ATOMS: atom_id res chain seq x y z
N MET A 1 -18.54 -5.12 17.68
CA MET A 1 -17.54 -5.29 16.61
C MET A 1 -16.59 -6.39 17.08
N ASP A 2 -16.28 -7.35 16.20
CA ASP A 2 -15.32 -8.40 16.53
C ASP A 2 -13.96 -7.77 16.90
N GLN A 3 -13.25 -8.37 17.90
CA GLN A 3 -11.98 -7.80 18.38
C GLN A 3 -10.91 -7.72 17.27
N PHE A 4 -10.87 -8.66 16.34
CA PHE A 4 -9.89 -8.67 15.25
C PHE A 4 -10.19 -7.60 14.20
N VAL A 5 -11.48 -7.32 13.94
CA VAL A 5 -11.91 -6.18 13.12
C VAL A 5 -11.53 -4.85 13.79
N LEU A 6 -11.64 -4.76 15.12
CA LEU A 6 -11.21 -3.59 15.86
C LEU A 6 -9.68 -3.40 15.79
N MET A 7 -8.91 -4.47 15.91
CA MET A 7 -7.44 -4.43 15.78
C MET A 7 -7.03 -3.97 14.37
N ALA A 8 -7.67 -4.47 13.31
CA ALA A 8 -7.44 -4.03 11.94
C ALA A 8 -7.74 -2.54 11.75
N LEU A 9 -8.85 -2.06 12.33
CA LEU A 9 -9.21 -0.64 12.29
C LEU A 9 -8.16 0.22 13.02
N ILE A 10 -7.72 -0.18 14.21
CA ILE A 10 -6.71 0.59 14.97
C ILE A 10 -5.38 0.61 14.23
N ALA A 11 -4.93 -0.52 13.70
CA ALA A 11 -3.69 -0.61 12.93
C ALA A 11 -3.74 0.29 11.68
N SER A 12 -4.85 0.23 10.93
CA SER A 12 -5.01 1.04 9.71
C SER A 12 -5.25 2.53 9.98
N LEU A 13 -5.81 2.90 11.10
CA LEU A 13 -5.82 4.29 11.57
C LEU A 13 -4.40 4.77 11.89
N GLY A 14 -3.55 3.90 12.43
CA GLY A 14 -2.13 4.17 12.64
C GLY A 14 -1.37 4.41 11.34
N THR A 15 -1.56 3.57 10.32
CA THR A 15 -0.92 3.74 9.00
C THR A 15 -1.43 5.00 8.28
N TRP A 16 -2.74 5.26 8.31
CA TRP A 16 -3.29 6.51 7.81
C TRP A 16 -2.72 7.75 8.54
N PHE A 17 -2.51 7.68 9.85
CA PHE A 17 -1.89 8.78 10.60
C PHE A 17 -0.47 9.06 10.11
N ILE A 18 0.29 8.02 9.72
CA ILE A 18 1.63 8.19 9.14
C ILE A 18 1.55 8.83 7.75
N THR A 19 0.55 8.49 6.91
CA THR A 19 0.24 9.20 5.67
C THR A 19 -0.01 10.69 5.94
N ALA A 20 -0.79 10.99 6.97
CA ALA A 20 -1.06 12.38 7.37
C ALA A 20 0.21 13.12 7.84
N LEU A 21 1.12 12.44 8.55
CA LEU A 21 2.43 13.00 8.92
C LEU A 21 3.28 13.30 7.68
N GLY A 22 3.33 12.39 6.71
CA GLY A 22 3.99 12.61 5.41
C GLY A 22 3.42 13.83 4.69
N ALA A 23 2.10 13.91 4.60
CA ALA A 23 1.39 15.06 4.01
C ALA A 23 1.68 16.37 4.76
N ALA A 24 1.85 16.33 6.07
CA ALA A 24 2.13 17.51 6.91
C ALA A 24 3.54 18.10 6.67
N THR A 25 4.46 17.38 6.04
CA THR A 25 5.82 17.88 5.74
C THR A 25 5.82 19.16 4.90
N ILE A 26 4.76 19.41 4.11
CA ILE A 26 4.58 20.68 3.38
C ILE A 26 4.48 21.93 4.30
N ALA A 27 4.20 21.75 5.58
CA ALA A 27 4.21 22.86 6.54
C ALA A 27 5.62 23.43 6.72
N PHE A 28 6.63 22.56 6.67
CA PHE A 28 8.03 22.90 6.94
C PHE A 28 8.80 23.20 5.65
N PHE A 29 8.48 22.54 4.54
CA PHE A 29 9.20 22.64 3.28
C PHE A 29 8.34 23.29 2.19
N LYS A 30 8.89 24.27 1.46
CA LYS A 30 8.20 24.90 0.31
C LYS A 30 8.23 24.01 -0.93
N SER A 31 9.32 23.26 -1.11
CA SER A 31 9.49 22.25 -2.16
C SER A 31 10.37 21.12 -1.63
N PRO A 32 10.09 19.86 -1.95
CA PRO A 32 10.97 18.76 -1.56
C PRO A 32 12.28 18.86 -2.34
N ASN A 33 13.35 18.37 -1.73
CA ASN A 33 14.55 18.03 -2.50
C ASN A 33 14.20 16.85 -3.43
N PRO A 34 14.35 16.99 -4.76
CA PRO A 34 13.99 15.91 -5.69
C PRO A 34 14.70 14.60 -5.39
N THR A 35 15.96 14.66 -4.98
CA THR A 35 16.75 13.48 -4.60
C THR A 35 16.15 12.78 -3.36
N ALA A 36 15.79 13.56 -2.32
CA ALA A 36 15.17 13.00 -1.13
C ALA A 36 13.82 12.33 -1.45
N LEU A 37 13.00 12.98 -2.26
CA LEU A 37 11.72 12.41 -2.69
C LEU A 37 11.91 11.10 -3.48
N ASN A 38 12.88 11.04 -4.39
CA ASN A 38 13.18 9.82 -5.15
C ASN A 38 13.65 8.68 -4.25
N VAL A 39 14.50 8.98 -3.26
CA VAL A 39 14.93 7.97 -2.27
C VAL A 39 13.76 7.47 -1.46
N MET A 40 12.87 8.37 -1.00
CA MET A 40 11.70 8.02 -0.19
C MET A 40 10.70 7.16 -0.98
N LEU A 41 10.39 7.53 -2.22
CA LEU A 41 9.50 6.74 -3.09
C LEU A 41 10.13 5.40 -3.49
N GLY A 42 11.44 5.40 -3.76
CA GLY A 42 12.18 4.16 -3.97
C GLY A 42 12.12 3.26 -2.73
N PHE A 43 12.32 3.81 -1.54
CA PHE A 43 12.21 3.06 -0.28
C PHE A 43 10.81 2.44 -0.11
N ALA A 44 9.75 3.23 -0.32
CA ALA A 44 8.37 2.72 -0.30
C ALA A 44 8.18 1.57 -1.30
N SER A 45 8.67 1.72 -2.54
CA SER A 45 8.62 0.66 -3.56
C SER A 45 9.30 -0.64 -3.09
N GLY A 46 10.47 -0.52 -2.46
CA GLY A 46 11.20 -1.68 -1.93
C GLY A 46 10.46 -2.38 -0.80
N VAL A 47 9.89 -1.62 0.14
CA VAL A 47 9.04 -2.15 1.22
C VAL A 47 7.86 -2.93 0.65
N MET A 48 7.14 -2.34 -0.31
CA MET A 48 5.96 -2.97 -0.93
C MET A 48 6.32 -4.27 -1.65
N ILE A 49 7.44 -4.33 -2.38
CA ILE A 49 7.87 -5.56 -3.07
C ILE A 49 8.14 -6.66 -2.04
N ALA A 50 8.88 -6.36 -0.98
CA ALA A 50 9.21 -7.33 0.07
C ALA A 50 7.95 -7.82 0.80
N ALA A 51 7.08 -6.91 1.23
CA ALA A 51 5.81 -7.23 1.87
C ALA A 51 4.92 -8.09 0.97
N SER A 52 4.84 -7.80 -0.32
CA SER A 52 4.05 -8.60 -1.27
C SER A 52 4.50 -10.05 -1.31
N PHE A 53 5.78 -10.33 -1.13
CA PHE A 53 6.31 -11.69 -1.12
C PHE A 53 6.17 -12.35 0.26
N TRP A 54 6.87 -11.82 1.28
CA TRP A 54 6.96 -12.46 2.59
C TRP A 54 5.69 -12.35 3.43
N SER A 55 5.07 -11.16 3.45
CA SER A 55 3.89 -10.95 4.30
C SER A 55 2.58 -11.40 3.66
N LEU A 56 2.52 -11.55 2.33
CA LEU A 56 1.27 -11.86 1.64
C LEU A 56 1.33 -13.16 0.82
N LEU A 57 2.23 -13.28 -0.18
CA LEU A 57 2.27 -14.45 -1.05
C LEU A 57 2.72 -15.72 -0.33
N GLN A 58 3.77 -15.66 0.46
CA GLN A 58 4.26 -16.82 1.17
C GLN A 58 3.21 -17.38 2.13
N PRO A 59 2.58 -16.60 3.03
CA PRO A 59 1.50 -17.09 3.88
C PRO A 59 0.27 -17.57 3.09
N ALA A 60 -0.02 -16.98 1.92
CA ALA A 60 -1.11 -17.44 1.07
C ALA A 60 -0.87 -18.87 0.56
N ILE A 61 0.36 -19.15 0.11
CA ILE A 61 0.77 -20.48 -0.39
C ILE A 61 0.71 -21.51 0.75
N GLU A 62 1.32 -21.19 1.90
CA GLU A 62 1.36 -22.08 3.07
C GLU A 62 -0.05 -22.43 3.56
N ARG A 63 -0.95 -21.45 3.63
CA ARG A 63 -2.35 -21.68 4.01
C ARG A 63 -3.14 -22.47 2.97
N ALA A 64 -2.88 -22.26 1.69
CA ALA A 64 -3.51 -23.03 0.63
C ALA A 64 -3.04 -24.51 0.66
N GLU A 65 -1.77 -24.76 0.94
CA GLU A 65 -1.22 -26.11 1.12
C GLU A 65 -1.85 -26.79 2.35
N ALA A 66 -1.93 -26.08 3.47
CA ALA A 66 -2.53 -26.60 4.70
C ALA A 66 -4.03 -26.91 4.58
N ALA A 67 -4.78 -26.11 3.81
CA ALA A 67 -6.21 -26.31 3.56
C ALA A 67 -6.50 -27.55 2.70
N GLY A 68 -5.57 -27.93 1.81
CA GLY A 68 -5.79 -29.02 0.85
C GLY A 68 -6.84 -28.70 -0.22
N GLY A 69 -7.15 -29.67 -1.03
CA GLY A 69 -8.18 -29.54 -2.09
C GLY A 69 -7.65 -28.89 -3.37
N THR A 70 -7.77 -27.57 -3.52
CA THR A 70 -7.24 -26.85 -4.69
C THR A 70 -5.71 -26.69 -4.57
N PRO A 71 -4.92 -26.99 -5.62
CA PRO A 71 -3.47 -26.84 -5.58
C PRO A 71 -3.04 -25.41 -5.21
N ALA A 72 -2.10 -25.27 -4.26
CA ALA A 72 -1.68 -23.97 -3.74
C ALA A 72 -1.14 -23.02 -4.83
N TRP A 73 -0.41 -23.57 -5.82
CA TRP A 73 0.05 -22.77 -6.97
C TRP A 73 -1.10 -22.14 -7.76
N LEU A 74 -2.24 -22.83 -7.90
CA LEU A 74 -3.39 -22.32 -8.61
C LEU A 74 -4.09 -21.22 -7.80
N VAL A 75 -4.28 -21.43 -6.49
CA VAL A 75 -4.86 -20.44 -5.57
C VAL A 75 -4.03 -19.16 -5.56
N ALA A 76 -2.73 -19.28 -5.34
CA ALA A 76 -1.81 -18.13 -5.28
C ALA A 76 -1.75 -17.40 -6.63
N THR A 77 -1.57 -18.13 -7.75
CA THR A 77 -1.49 -17.50 -9.08
C THR A 77 -2.80 -16.84 -9.48
N ALA A 78 -3.95 -17.50 -9.26
CA ALA A 78 -5.25 -16.94 -9.59
C ALA A 78 -5.56 -15.68 -8.77
N GLY A 79 -5.33 -15.71 -7.45
CA GLY A 79 -5.51 -14.55 -6.58
C GLY A 79 -4.61 -13.39 -7.01
N PHE A 80 -3.32 -13.65 -7.23
CA PHE A 80 -2.34 -12.65 -7.67
C PHE A 80 -2.73 -12.00 -8.99
N LEU A 81 -3.05 -12.79 -10.01
CA LEU A 81 -3.46 -12.26 -11.32
C LEU A 81 -4.77 -11.49 -11.24
N PHE A 82 -5.72 -11.95 -10.41
CA PHE A 82 -6.98 -11.24 -10.21
C PHE A 82 -6.75 -9.89 -9.52
N GLY A 83 -5.86 -9.81 -8.52
CA GLY A 83 -5.47 -8.56 -7.87
C GLY A 83 -4.81 -7.57 -8.84
N ALA A 84 -3.85 -8.05 -9.63
CA ALA A 84 -3.21 -7.24 -10.65
C ALA A 84 -4.22 -6.75 -11.71
N LEU A 85 -5.11 -7.63 -12.19
CA LEU A 85 -6.15 -7.29 -13.15
C LEU A 85 -7.14 -6.25 -12.58
N PHE A 86 -7.52 -6.41 -11.32
CA PHE A 86 -8.40 -5.47 -10.63
C PHE A 86 -7.78 -4.07 -10.59
N MET A 87 -6.51 -3.96 -10.18
CA MET A 87 -5.80 -2.68 -10.15
C MET A 87 -5.62 -2.08 -11.54
N TRP A 88 -5.24 -2.89 -12.53
CA TRP A 88 -5.17 -2.43 -13.91
C TRP A 88 -6.52 -1.91 -14.44
N ALA A 89 -7.61 -2.63 -14.18
CA ALA A 89 -8.95 -2.22 -14.58
C ALA A 89 -9.39 -0.94 -13.87
N SER A 90 -9.08 -0.80 -12.57
CA SER A 90 -9.37 0.38 -11.76
C SER A 90 -8.63 1.61 -12.29
N ASP A 91 -7.33 1.51 -12.57
CA ASP A 91 -6.54 2.59 -13.17
C ASP A 91 -7.06 2.96 -14.57
N LYS A 92 -7.39 1.96 -15.39
CA LYS A 92 -7.97 2.18 -16.71
C LYS A 92 -9.34 2.87 -16.63
N ALA A 93 -10.20 2.49 -15.69
CA ALA A 93 -11.51 3.12 -15.47
C ALA A 93 -11.35 4.60 -15.08
N VAL A 94 -10.42 4.89 -14.16
CA VAL A 94 -10.06 6.26 -13.80
C VAL A 94 -9.49 7.00 -15.01
N SER A 95 -8.64 6.35 -15.80
CA SER A 95 -8.07 6.92 -17.03
C SER A 95 -9.11 7.28 -18.10
N VAL A 96 -10.13 6.44 -18.29
CA VAL A 96 -11.24 6.71 -19.22
C VAL A 96 -12.10 7.88 -18.71
N SER A 97 -12.31 8.00 -17.41
CA SER A 97 -12.99 9.15 -16.80
C SER A 97 -12.21 10.47 -17.01
N ARG A 98 -10.91 10.39 -17.33
CA ARG A 98 -10.05 11.53 -17.73
C ARG A 98 -10.60 12.34 -18.91
N LEU A 99 -11.28 11.72 -19.84
CA LEU A 99 -11.79 12.40 -21.03
C LEU A 99 -12.86 13.47 -20.73
N ARG A 100 -13.46 13.40 -19.52
CA ARG A 100 -14.51 14.34 -19.08
C ARG A 100 -14.00 15.46 -18.16
N ILE A 101 -12.79 15.35 -17.62
CA ILE A 101 -12.19 16.35 -16.73
C ILE A 101 -11.24 17.19 -17.60
N GLY A 102 -11.42 18.50 -17.73
CA GLY A 102 -10.68 19.43 -18.58
C GLY A 102 -9.20 19.13 -18.86
N SER A 103 -8.54 19.91 -19.70
CA SER A 103 -7.10 19.75 -20.01
C SER A 103 -6.23 20.57 -19.05
N GLY A 104 -5.00 20.13 -18.78
CA GLY A 104 -3.98 20.90 -18.05
C GLY A 104 -3.48 20.27 -16.74
N ASN A 105 -2.71 21.05 -15.97
CA ASN A 105 -2.06 20.62 -14.74
C ASN A 105 -3.03 20.11 -13.67
N LEU A 106 -4.22 20.73 -13.55
CA LEU A 106 -5.25 20.31 -12.61
C LEU A 106 -5.72 18.86 -12.87
N LYS A 107 -5.85 18.49 -14.15
CA LYS A 107 -6.18 17.11 -14.54
C LYS A 107 -5.12 16.12 -14.07
N ARG A 108 -3.83 16.44 -14.29
CA ARG A 108 -2.70 15.60 -13.86
C ARG A 108 -2.72 15.37 -12.34
N ILE A 109 -3.01 16.42 -11.55
CA ILE A 109 -3.07 16.33 -10.09
C ILE A 109 -4.23 15.48 -9.61
N ILE A 110 -5.44 15.73 -10.16
CA ILE A 110 -6.61 14.91 -9.80
C ILE A 110 -6.32 13.44 -10.07
N MET A 111 -5.64 13.14 -11.18
CA MET A 111 -5.27 11.78 -11.53
C MET A 111 -4.26 11.18 -10.56
N LEU A 112 -3.23 11.93 -10.18
CA LEU A 112 -2.25 11.49 -9.18
C LEU A 112 -2.94 11.18 -7.85
N VAL A 113 -3.82 12.06 -7.37
CA VAL A 113 -4.56 11.85 -6.11
C VAL A 113 -5.44 10.61 -6.19
N LEU A 114 -6.19 10.43 -7.29
CA LEU A 114 -7.05 9.27 -7.48
C LEU A 114 -6.25 7.98 -7.57
N SER A 115 -5.12 8.00 -8.29
CA SER A 115 -4.22 6.86 -8.40
C SER A 115 -3.73 6.42 -7.03
N ILE A 116 -3.10 7.31 -6.25
CA ILE A 116 -2.61 7.00 -4.91
C ILE A 116 -3.75 6.57 -3.98
N THR A 117 -4.94 7.17 -4.09
CA THR A 117 -6.10 6.73 -3.31
C THR A 117 -6.50 5.28 -3.63
N LEU A 118 -6.42 4.87 -4.91
CA LEU A 118 -6.69 3.49 -5.31
C LEU A 118 -5.63 2.51 -4.79
N HIS A 119 -4.36 2.94 -4.69
CA HIS A 119 -3.27 2.12 -4.15
C HIS A 119 -3.49 1.79 -2.68
N ASN A 120 -4.01 2.73 -1.90
CA ASN A 120 -4.26 2.55 -0.48
C ASN A 120 -5.40 1.52 -0.18
N ILE A 121 -6.20 1.13 -1.20
CA ILE A 121 -7.22 0.07 -1.04
C ILE A 121 -6.57 -1.31 -0.81
N PRO A 122 -5.66 -1.81 -1.67
CA PRO A 122 -4.92 -3.05 -1.42
C PRO A 122 -4.15 -3.06 -0.10
N GLU A 123 -3.57 -1.92 0.30
CA GLU A 123 -2.84 -1.79 1.56
C GLU A 123 -3.75 -1.95 2.77
N GLY A 124 -4.88 -1.26 2.77
CA GLY A 124 -5.89 -1.44 3.80
C GLY A 124 -6.42 -2.88 3.82
N LEU A 125 -6.71 -3.48 2.66
CA LEU A 125 -7.13 -4.88 2.58
C LEU A 125 -6.06 -5.81 3.16
N ALA A 126 -4.78 -5.60 2.89
CA ALA A 126 -3.69 -6.40 3.43
C ALA A 126 -3.66 -6.37 4.97
N ILE A 127 -3.75 -5.17 5.57
CA ILE A 127 -3.87 -5.01 7.03
C ILE A 127 -5.11 -5.76 7.55
N GLY A 128 -6.26 -5.54 6.91
CA GLY A 128 -7.53 -6.15 7.30
C GLY A 128 -7.47 -7.67 7.28
N VAL A 129 -6.95 -8.23 6.21
CA VAL A 129 -6.80 -9.68 6.02
C VAL A 129 -5.83 -10.25 7.07
N ALA A 130 -4.70 -9.59 7.33
CA ALA A 130 -3.71 -10.05 8.30
C ALA A 130 -4.27 -10.09 9.73
N PHE A 131 -4.91 -9.03 10.20
CA PHE A 131 -5.51 -9.00 11.53
C PHE A 131 -6.78 -9.87 11.63
N GLY A 132 -7.58 -9.95 10.56
CA GLY A 132 -8.74 -10.86 10.50
C GLY A 132 -8.34 -12.33 10.61
N ALA A 133 -7.20 -12.72 10.04
CA ALA A 133 -6.67 -14.07 10.08
C ALA A 133 -6.29 -14.55 11.50
N LEU A 134 -6.06 -13.62 12.43
CA LEU A 134 -5.75 -13.94 13.83
C LEU A 134 -6.87 -14.74 14.53
N LYS A 135 -8.11 -14.58 14.08
CA LYS A 135 -9.23 -15.37 14.61
C LYS A 135 -9.02 -16.87 14.40
N ASN A 136 -8.48 -17.25 13.26
CA ASN A 136 -8.35 -18.62 12.83
C ASN A 136 -7.00 -19.25 13.27
N SER A 137 -6.00 -18.40 13.60
CA SER A 137 -4.68 -18.84 14.12
C SER A 137 -4.60 -18.90 15.63
N SER A 138 -5.76 -18.87 16.34
CA SER A 138 -5.82 -18.80 17.82
C SER A 138 -5.06 -17.61 18.42
N ALA A 139 -4.85 -16.55 17.65
CA ALA A 139 -4.14 -15.33 18.01
C ALA A 139 -2.78 -15.62 18.70
N SER A 140 -1.99 -16.53 18.14
CA SER A 140 -0.65 -16.82 18.68
C SER A 140 0.23 -15.57 18.64
N PRO A 141 1.23 -15.45 19.55
CA PRO A 141 2.16 -14.32 19.53
C PRO A 141 2.85 -14.14 18.17
N GLU A 142 3.22 -15.24 17.49
CA GLU A 142 3.87 -15.23 16.18
C GLU A 142 2.94 -14.67 15.11
N SER A 143 1.68 -15.12 15.06
CA SER A 143 0.72 -14.60 14.07
C SER A 143 0.35 -13.14 14.32
N LEU A 144 0.32 -12.70 15.58
CA LEU A 144 0.15 -11.29 15.92
C LEU A 144 1.35 -10.45 15.44
N MET A 145 2.58 -10.92 15.66
CA MET A 145 3.79 -10.22 15.22
C MET A 145 3.87 -10.14 13.71
N ALA A 146 3.47 -11.19 12.98
CA ALA A 146 3.37 -11.15 11.52
C ALA A 146 2.36 -10.09 11.03
N ALA A 147 1.17 -9.99 11.65
CA ALA A 147 0.20 -8.94 11.32
C ALA A 147 0.72 -7.53 11.64
N VAL A 148 1.46 -7.38 12.74
CA VAL A 148 2.12 -6.11 13.12
C VAL A 148 3.23 -5.75 12.13
N SER A 149 4.03 -6.72 11.65
CA SER A 149 5.06 -6.50 10.61
C SER A 149 4.46 -5.89 9.36
N ILE A 150 3.34 -6.45 8.87
CA ILE A 150 2.60 -5.91 7.72
C ILE A 150 2.20 -4.45 7.98
N ALA A 151 1.58 -4.17 9.13
CA ALA A 151 1.14 -2.81 9.45
C ALA A 151 2.31 -1.82 9.58
N LEU A 152 3.45 -2.25 10.15
CA LEU A 152 4.66 -1.44 10.22
C LEU A 152 5.25 -1.15 8.84
N GLY A 153 5.34 -2.16 7.98
CA GLY A 153 5.80 -2.01 6.60
C GLY A 153 4.95 -1.02 5.82
N ILE A 154 3.62 -1.19 5.86
CA ILE A 154 2.66 -0.27 5.22
C ILE A 154 2.79 1.14 5.83
N GLY A 155 2.93 1.26 7.15
CA GLY A 155 3.17 2.54 7.79
C GLY A 155 4.46 3.24 7.29
N LEU A 156 5.55 2.49 7.13
CA LEU A 156 6.82 3.05 6.64
C LEU A 156 6.72 3.62 5.22
N GLN A 157 5.95 2.96 4.33
CA GLN A 157 5.74 3.44 2.94
C GLN A 157 4.75 4.60 2.86
N ASN A 158 3.77 4.65 3.74
CA ASN A 158 2.72 5.68 3.76
C ASN A 158 3.25 7.10 4.01
N PHE A 159 4.34 7.25 4.76
CA PHE A 159 4.95 8.56 4.96
C PHE A 159 5.46 9.19 3.65
N PRO A 160 6.29 8.52 2.82
CA PRO A 160 6.61 8.99 1.47
C PRO A 160 5.40 9.30 0.60
N GLU A 161 4.36 8.47 0.65
CA GLU A 161 3.16 8.61 -0.19
C GLU A 161 2.34 9.84 0.16
N GLY A 162 2.12 10.11 1.44
CA GLY A 162 1.47 11.35 1.89
C GLY A 162 2.20 12.61 1.41
N ALA A 163 3.54 12.58 1.43
CA ALA A 163 4.36 13.65 0.88
C ALA A 163 4.23 13.73 -0.66
N ALA A 164 4.24 12.58 -1.35
CA ALA A 164 4.13 12.50 -2.81
C ALA A 164 2.83 13.09 -3.37
N VAL A 165 1.73 13.01 -2.61
CA VAL A 165 0.47 13.70 -2.95
C VAL A 165 0.54 15.20 -2.66
N SER A 166 1.01 15.56 -1.48
CA SER A 166 0.90 16.93 -0.98
C SER A 166 1.82 17.92 -1.68
N PHE A 167 3.05 17.51 -2.06
CA PHE A 167 4.00 18.41 -2.71
C PHE A 167 3.62 18.83 -4.13
N PRO A 168 3.15 17.96 -5.03
CA PRO A 168 2.66 18.39 -6.35
C PRO A 168 1.49 19.35 -6.26
N LEU A 169 0.51 19.11 -5.36
CA LEU A 169 -0.58 20.04 -5.10
C LEU A 169 -0.07 21.43 -4.71
N ARG A 170 0.94 21.48 -3.85
CA ARG A 170 1.56 22.74 -3.43
C ARG A 170 2.27 23.47 -4.58
N ARG A 171 2.94 22.75 -5.46
CA ARG A 171 3.59 23.31 -6.65
C ARG A 171 2.62 23.95 -7.62
N GLU A 172 1.41 23.39 -7.74
CA GLU A 172 0.33 23.92 -8.58
C GLU A 172 -0.47 25.06 -7.91
N GLY A 173 0.04 25.62 -6.82
CA GLY A 173 -0.54 26.81 -6.20
C GLY A 173 -1.63 26.56 -5.16
N PHE A 174 -1.92 25.31 -4.82
CA PHE A 174 -2.84 25.02 -3.69
C PHE A 174 -2.26 25.54 -2.39
N SER A 175 -3.12 26.01 -1.48
CA SER A 175 -2.68 26.43 -0.14
C SER A 175 -2.11 25.23 0.63
N ARG A 176 -1.20 25.47 1.59
CA ARG A 176 -0.65 24.41 2.47
C ARG A 176 -1.77 23.56 3.10
N ARG A 177 -2.82 24.23 3.62
CA ARG A 177 -3.95 23.54 4.23
C ARG A 177 -4.68 22.62 3.26
N LYS A 178 -4.97 23.08 2.02
CA LYS A 178 -5.66 22.25 1.02
C LYS A 178 -4.76 21.09 0.59
N SER A 179 -3.47 21.31 0.35
CA SER A 179 -2.53 20.25 -0.02
C SER A 179 -2.40 19.20 1.06
N PHE A 180 -2.33 19.59 2.33
CA PHE A 180 -2.36 18.68 3.47
C PHE A 180 -3.67 17.87 3.54
N LEU A 181 -4.83 18.56 3.47
CA LEU A 181 -6.13 17.92 3.58
C LEU A 181 -6.36 16.88 2.47
N ILE A 182 -5.95 17.17 1.23
CA ILE A 182 -6.05 16.23 0.12
C ILE A 182 -5.05 15.08 0.30
N GLY A 183 -3.81 15.38 0.69
CA GLY A 183 -2.76 14.37 0.89
C GLY A 183 -3.12 13.36 1.98
N GLN A 184 -3.59 13.81 3.14
CA GLN A 184 -4.03 12.88 4.18
C GLN A 184 -5.33 12.15 3.82
N ALA A 185 -6.22 12.78 3.02
CA ALA A 185 -7.48 12.17 2.62
C ALA A 185 -7.29 11.00 1.64
N SER A 186 -6.18 10.95 0.87
CA SER A 186 -5.88 9.81 0.01
C SER A 186 -5.70 8.51 0.79
N GLY A 187 -5.22 8.57 2.04
CA GLY A 187 -5.10 7.41 2.92
C GLY A 187 -6.37 7.01 3.68
N LEU A 188 -7.45 7.82 3.67
CA LEU A 188 -8.68 7.50 4.41
C LEU A 188 -9.40 6.23 3.93
N VAL A 189 -9.09 5.76 2.75
CA VAL A 189 -9.63 4.50 2.23
C VAL A 189 -9.02 3.26 2.90
N GLU A 190 -7.82 3.37 3.48
CA GLU A 190 -7.16 2.26 4.17
C GLU A 190 -7.97 1.72 5.35
N PRO A 191 -8.42 2.53 6.33
CA PRO A 191 -9.26 2.04 7.42
C PRO A 191 -10.56 1.39 6.94
N ILE A 192 -11.16 1.90 5.86
CA ILE A 192 -12.37 1.34 5.28
C ILE A 192 -12.07 -0.04 4.66
N ALA A 193 -11.02 -0.11 3.85
CA ALA A 193 -10.59 -1.36 3.22
C ALA A 193 -10.13 -2.40 4.26
N ALA A 194 -9.45 -1.97 5.32
CA ALA A 194 -9.02 -2.84 6.41
C ALA A 194 -10.20 -3.47 7.15
N VAL A 195 -11.23 -2.69 7.46
CA VAL A 195 -12.46 -3.23 8.07
C VAL A 195 -13.14 -4.23 7.14
N ILE A 196 -13.23 -3.94 5.84
CA ILE A 196 -13.80 -4.85 4.85
C ILE A 196 -12.98 -6.14 4.77
N GLY A 197 -11.66 -6.05 4.63
CA GLY A 197 -10.75 -7.20 4.58
C GLY A 197 -10.84 -8.08 5.83
N ALA A 198 -10.85 -7.47 7.02
CA ALA A 198 -11.00 -8.19 8.27
C ALA A 198 -12.36 -8.90 8.38
N ILE A 199 -13.46 -8.24 8.05
CA ILE A 199 -14.79 -8.84 8.04
C ILE A 199 -14.84 -10.05 7.09
N LEU A 200 -14.35 -9.89 5.88
CA LEU A 200 -14.35 -10.98 4.89
C LEU A 200 -13.64 -12.22 5.43
N VAL A 201 -12.45 -12.07 6.02
CA VAL A 201 -11.66 -13.19 6.53
C VAL A 201 -12.23 -13.77 7.83
N VAL A 202 -12.74 -12.93 8.72
CA VAL A 202 -13.35 -13.35 9.99
C VAL A 202 -14.57 -14.24 9.77
N TYR A 203 -15.36 -14.00 8.70
CA TYR A 203 -16.58 -14.75 8.42
C TYR A 203 -16.41 -15.79 7.32
N VAL A 204 -15.41 -15.69 6.46
CA VAL A 204 -15.18 -16.62 5.33
C VAL A 204 -13.70 -17.01 5.28
N GLU A 205 -13.31 -17.98 6.12
CA GLU A 205 -11.92 -18.44 6.24
C GLU A 205 -11.31 -18.92 4.90
N ALA A 206 -12.11 -19.62 4.10
CA ALA A 206 -11.67 -20.16 2.81
C ALA A 206 -11.20 -19.08 1.82
N ILE A 207 -11.57 -17.80 2.01
CA ILE A 207 -11.15 -16.71 1.14
C ILE A 207 -9.73 -16.21 1.45
N LEU A 208 -9.19 -16.54 2.62
CA LEU A 208 -7.94 -15.99 3.13
C LEU A 208 -6.75 -16.14 2.16
N PRO A 209 -6.43 -17.33 1.61
CA PRO A 209 -5.30 -17.47 0.68
C PRO A 209 -5.49 -16.64 -0.60
N TYR A 210 -6.72 -16.57 -1.11
CA TYR A 210 -7.05 -15.75 -2.28
C TYR A 210 -6.94 -14.26 -1.98
N ALA A 211 -7.39 -13.81 -0.81
CA ALA A 211 -7.36 -12.41 -0.40
C ALA A 211 -5.91 -11.90 -0.22
N LEU A 212 -5.04 -12.71 0.41
CA LEU A 212 -3.62 -12.43 0.54
C LEU A 212 -2.93 -12.33 -0.82
N SER A 213 -3.15 -13.31 -1.70
CA SER A 213 -2.59 -13.32 -3.05
C SER A 213 -3.11 -12.16 -3.90
N PHE A 214 -4.40 -11.81 -3.76
CA PHE A 214 -5.01 -10.65 -4.40
C PHE A 214 -4.33 -9.34 -3.98
N ALA A 215 -4.13 -9.14 -2.68
CA ALA A 215 -3.45 -7.95 -2.17
C ALA A 215 -2.02 -7.86 -2.72
N ALA A 216 -1.27 -8.97 -2.71
CA ALA A 216 0.08 -9.03 -3.28
C ALA A 216 0.13 -8.66 -4.76
N GLY A 217 -0.76 -9.22 -5.59
CA GLY A 217 -0.84 -8.91 -7.02
C GLY A 217 -1.20 -7.46 -7.30
N SER A 218 -2.12 -6.91 -6.52
CA SER A 218 -2.49 -5.50 -6.57
C SER A 218 -1.31 -4.60 -6.27
N MET A 219 -0.59 -4.86 -5.17
CA MET A 219 0.57 -4.08 -4.74
C MET A 219 1.72 -4.14 -5.75
N ILE A 220 2.04 -5.32 -6.30
CA ILE A 220 3.12 -5.46 -7.30
C ILE A 220 2.80 -4.65 -8.56
N LEU A 221 1.55 -4.67 -9.04
CA LEU A 221 1.17 -3.87 -10.20
C LEU A 221 1.40 -2.37 -9.94
N VAL A 222 0.96 -1.89 -8.80
CA VAL A 222 1.12 -0.50 -8.36
C VAL A 222 2.59 -0.09 -8.33
N VAL A 223 3.43 -0.87 -7.67
CA VAL A 223 4.85 -0.57 -7.53
C VAL A 223 5.53 -0.46 -8.90
N VAL A 224 5.28 -1.44 -9.77
CA VAL A 224 5.95 -1.52 -11.07
C VAL A 224 5.41 -0.47 -12.06
N HIS A 225 4.11 -0.18 -12.00
CA HIS A 225 3.48 0.74 -12.95
C HIS A 225 3.61 2.20 -12.56
N GLU A 226 3.64 2.51 -11.26
CA GLU A 226 3.58 3.89 -10.79
C GLU A 226 4.77 4.31 -9.93
N LEU A 227 5.05 3.63 -8.81
CA LEU A 227 6.05 4.10 -7.86
C LEU A 227 7.48 4.05 -8.40
N ILE A 228 7.87 2.96 -9.04
CA ILE A 228 9.21 2.83 -9.65
C ILE A 228 9.40 3.84 -10.77
N PRO A 229 8.50 4.01 -11.75
CA PRO A 229 8.62 5.06 -12.74
C PRO A 229 8.66 6.47 -12.12
N GLU A 230 7.82 6.77 -11.13
CA GLU A 230 7.78 8.10 -10.49
C GLU A 230 9.08 8.42 -9.78
N CYS A 231 9.66 7.48 -9.01
CA CYS A 231 10.92 7.72 -8.31
C CYS A 231 12.13 7.87 -9.25
N GLN A 232 12.01 7.48 -10.52
CA GLN A 232 13.07 7.60 -11.53
C GLN A 232 12.90 8.82 -12.45
N GLN A 233 11.73 9.47 -12.48
CA GLN A 233 11.44 10.57 -13.42
C GLN A 233 12.18 11.89 -13.13
N ASN A 234 12.69 12.13 -11.93
CA ASN A 234 13.34 13.38 -11.56
C ASN A 234 14.77 13.46 -12.13
N ARG A 235 14.91 14.06 -13.31
CA ARG A 235 16.18 14.20 -14.07
C ARG A 235 17.28 15.01 -13.35
N GLY A 236 16.98 15.65 -12.21
CA GLY A 236 17.95 16.39 -11.40
C GLY A 236 18.55 15.60 -10.24
N ALA A 237 18.11 14.37 -10.02
CA ALA A 237 18.63 13.51 -8.96
C ALA A 237 19.91 12.78 -9.40
N ARG A 238 20.75 12.44 -8.41
CA ARG A 238 21.97 11.65 -8.67
C ARG A 238 21.58 10.26 -9.20
N PRO A 239 22.34 9.68 -10.16
CA PRO A 239 22.14 8.30 -10.60
C PRO A 239 22.08 7.33 -9.41
N TYR A 240 21.25 6.29 -9.50
CA TYR A 240 21.08 5.24 -8.49
C TYR A 240 20.41 5.65 -7.16
N THR A 241 20.08 6.92 -6.89
CA THR A 241 19.49 7.30 -5.59
C THR A 241 18.14 6.60 -5.35
N ALA A 242 17.26 6.55 -6.35
CA ALA A 242 16.00 5.80 -6.27
C ALA A 242 16.25 4.30 -6.11
N THR A 243 17.19 3.73 -6.88
CA THR A 243 17.56 2.31 -6.80
C THR A 243 18.08 1.93 -5.42
N LEU A 244 18.95 2.77 -4.82
CA LEU A 244 19.41 2.55 -3.46
C LEU A 244 18.27 2.63 -2.44
N GLY A 245 17.31 3.55 -2.66
CA GLY A 245 16.07 3.58 -1.89
C GLY A 245 15.32 2.26 -1.96
N ILE A 246 15.08 1.73 -3.17
CA ILE A 246 14.39 0.45 -3.38
C ILE A 246 15.10 -0.69 -2.64
N VAL A 247 16.42 -0.80 -2.81
CA VAL A 247 17.21 -1.85 -2.13
C VAL A 247 17.14 -1.73 -0.61
N ALA A 248 17.24 -0.49 -0.09
CA ALA A 248 17.16 -0.25 1.35
C ALA A 248 15.76 -0.58 1.91
N GLY A 249 14.69 -0.16 1.23
CA GLY A 249 13.32 -0.46 1.64
C GLY A 249 13.02 -1.95 1.62
N PHE A 250 13.46 -2.64 0.57
CA PHE A 250 13.35 -4.10 0.47
C PHE A 250 14.08 -4.80 1.63
N ALA A 251 15.33 -4.38 1.92
CA ALA A 251 16.13 -4.97 2.99
C ALA A 251 15.51 -4.73 4.38
N VAL A 252 14.96 -3.54 4.63
CA VAL A 252 14.29 -3.22 5.90
C VAL A 252 13.04 -4.06 6.09
N MET A 253 12.19 -4.18 5.07
CA MET A 253 10.97 -4.98 5.18
C MET A 253 11.27 -6.47 5.30
N MET A 254 12.22 -6.97 4.50
CA MET A 254 12.70 -8.35 4.64
C MET A 254 13.19 -8.64 6.07
N LEU A 255 13.94 -7.69 6.66
CA LEU A 255 14.40 -7.82 8.05
C LEU A 255 13.23 -7.88 9.03
N LEU A 256 12.23 -7.01 8.88
CA LEU A 256 11.04 -7.00 9.72
C LEU A 256 10.28 -8.33 9.62
N ASP A 257 10.03 -8.82 8.41
CA ASP A 257 9.30 -10.08 8.19
C ASP A 257 10.06 -11.29 8.76
N VAL A 258 11.38 -11.37 8.56
CA VAL A 258 12.18 -12.49 9.07
C VAL A 258 12.36 -12.44 10.60
N MET A 259 12.34 -11.24 11.21
CA MET A 259 12.48 -11.11 12.67
C MET A 259 11.15 -11.24 13.42
N LEU A 260 10.04 -10.85 12.82
CA LEU A 260 8.73 -10.78 13.48
C LEU A 260 7.75 -11.84 12.97
N GLY A 261 7.94 -12.37 11.77
CA GLY A 261 7.15 -13.44 11.16
C GLY A 261 7.80 -14.76 11.35
#